data_29641a4e9e9c3db172ac6d352b8f6ae3
#
_entry.id   29641a4e9e9c3db172ac6d352b8f6ae3
#
_cell.length_a   1.000
_cell.length_b   1.000
_cell.length_c   1.000
_cell.angle_alpha   90.00
_cell.angle_beta   90.00
_cell.angle_gamma   90.00
#
_symmetry.space_group_name_H-M   'P 1'
#
loop_
_entity.id
_entity.type
_entity.pdbx_description
1 polymer ?
#
loop_
_entity_poly.entity_id
_entity_poly.type
_entity_poly.pdbx_seq_one_letter_code
_entity_poly.pdbx_strand_id
1 'polypeptide(L)'
;MKRPHIHIPDADLDIYKAAYLATKGHSQKEIGDMLGGIGQATVHRKLREARERKLIGKSRPPWTGTDGARNTVEDLLSRPVDELSDRFAALSDRPERLLEVRILENARDAGETEHQDFARRTARYLVDDLLRANDKIGCAWGGLLLSVAEEVERLYDRPHSKWGDIAFMPICGDTPEVFRTPMFSAANIAAHFDRALVGRTDSEYTFSSVAGCIPSDFRGARAQTIREFFQTIPGYRKVFGVDPQLAPKKPPSKNQGHRPARGDGGGMITQLDGVLTSLGTNEDDSLWLVAAATAAQVEPSELASACPGNVGGIFLSHPHPTAAQKKIVDRVNARWTGVSLEHLELCAKRATRDPKRLGVTVLACRGEKQALIAIECVRLGLVSRLILDRNTSHAIALALDRLEAGEVRE
;
A
#
# COMPACT_ATOMS: atom_id res chain seq x y z
N MET A 1 -5.12 5.46 22.68
CA MET A 1 -4.35 5.02 23.88
C MET A 1 -3.10 4.34 23.40
N LYS A 2 -1.90 4.73 23.88
CA LYS A 2 -0.67 3.97 23.54
C LYS A 2 -0.78 2.60 24.22
N ARG A 3 -0.39 1.54 23.49
CA ARG A 3 -0.33 0.20 24.07
C ARG A 3 0.67 0.18 25.22
N PRO A 4 0.42 -0.58 26.29
CA PRO A 4 1.41 -0.77 27.33
C PRO A 4 2.62 -1.52 26.76
N HIS A 5 3.81 -1.00 27.00
CA HIS A 5 5.08 -1.64 26.66
C HIS A 5 5.91 -1.80 27.92
N ILE A 6 6.79 -2.79 27.93
CA ILE A 6 7.78 -2.98 29.00
C ILE A 6 9.17 -3.04 28.39
N HIS A 7 10.17 -2.66 29.19
CA HIS A 7 11.55 -2.87 28.81
C HIS A 7 11.89 -4.36 28.97
N ILE A 8 12.33 -5.00 27.88
CA ILE A 8 12.89 -6.35 27.88
C ILE A 8 14.39 -6.20 27.70
N PRO A 9 15.22 -6.69 28.65
CA PRO A 9 16.66 -6.67 28.48
C PRO A 9 17.11 -7.38 27.21
N ASP A 10 18.13 -6.87 26.53
CA ASP A 10 18.64 -7.45 25.27
C ASP A 10 18.99 -8.92 25.38
N ALA A 11 19.57 -9.34 26.52
CA ALA A 11 19.91 -10.72 26.81
C ALA A 11 18.69 -11.66 26.81
N ASP A 12 17.51 -11.14 27.13
CA ASP A 12 16.26 -11.89 27.24
C ASP A 12 15.42 -11.81 25.99
N LEU A 13 15.71 -10.89 25.10
CA LEU A 13 14.88 -10.55 23.94
C LEU A 13 14.56 -11.76 23.08
N ASP A 14 15.56 -12.58 22.77
CA ASP A 14 15.36 -13.79 21.97
C ASP A 14 14.51 -14.86 22.66
N ILE A 15 14.52 -14.89 23.99
CA ILE A 15 13.67 -15.83 24.76
C ILE A 15 12.23 -15.41 24.61
N TYR A 16 11.93 -14.12 24.74
CA TYR A 16 10.59 -13.58 24.55
C TYR A 16 10.10 -13.73 23.11
N LYS A 17 10.97 -13.45 22.11
CA LYS A 17 10.64 -13.67 20.69
C LYS A 17 10.36 -15.16 20.41
N ALA A 18 11.22 -16.07 20.87
CA ALA A 18 11.01 -17.50 20.68
C ALA A 18 9.72 -17.96 21.33
N ALA A 19 9.42 -17.51 22.55
CA ALA A 19 8.20 -17.82 23.27
C ALA A 19 6.97 -17.36 22.49
N TYR A 20 6.97 -16.11 22.05
CA TYR A 20 5.87 -15.53 21.27
C TYR A 20 5.62 -16.28 19.97
N LEU A 21 6.67 -16.54 19.16
CA LEU A 21 6.57 -17.28 17.92
C LEU A 21 6.07 -18.71 18.12
N ALA A 22 6.49 -19.38 19.21
CA ALA A 22 5.97 -20.70 19.57
C ALA A 22 4.46 -20.68 19.88
N THR A 23 3.94 -19.62 20.52
CA THR A 23 2.50 -19.46 20.74
C THR A 23 1.72 -19.26 19.46
N LYS A 24 2.37 -18.75 18.42
CA LYS A 24 1.81 -18.56 17.08
C LYS A 24 1.85 -19.83 16.22
N GLY A 25 2.42 -20.92 16.72
CA GLY A 25 2.45 -22.22 16.07
C GLY A 25 3.67 -22.49 15.19
N HIS A 26 4.68 -21.60 15.20
CA HIS A 26 5.92 -21.83 14.47
C HIS A 26 6.69 -23.02 14.99
N SER A 27 7.26 -23.81 14.08
CA SER A 27 8.19 -24.89 14.40
C SER A 27 9.53 -24.33 14.92
N GLN A 28 10.29 -25.15 15.65
CA GLN A 28 11.61 -24.72 16.15
C GLN A 28 12.59 -24.36 15.03
N LYS A 29 12.44 -24.94 13.84
CA LYS A 29 13.23 -24.58 12.64
C LYS A 29 12.86 -23.16 12.19
N GLU A 30 11.58 -22.91 11.96
CA GLU A 30 11.09 -21.58 11.55
C GLU A 30 11.46 -20.50 12.56
N ILE A 31 11.32 -20.77 13.87
CA ILE A 31 11.75 -19.86 14.94
C ILE A 31 13.27 -19.59 14.84
N GLY A 32 14.07 -20.61 14.57
CA GLY A 32 15.51 -20.47 14.40
C GLY A 32 15.87 -19.57 13.22
N ASP A 33 15.22 -19.79 12.10
CA ASP A 33 15.39 -18.97 10.89
C ASP A 33 14.99 -17.50 11.14
N MET A 34 13.87 -17.27 11.85
CA MET A 34 13.37 -15.93 12.20
C MET A 34 14.24 -15.21 13.24
N LEU A 35 14.97 -15.92 14.05
CA LEU A 35 15.90 -15.37 15.05
C LEU A 35 17.34 -15.23 14.54
N GLY A 36 17.53 -15.10 13.24
CA GLY A 36 18.85 -14.89 12.64
C GLY A 36 19.63 -16.18 12.32
N GLY A 37 18.91 -17.28 12.04
CA GLY A 37 19.50 -18.55 11.61
C GLY A 37 20.08 -19.39 12.76
N ILE A 38 19.58 -19.17 14.01
CA ILE A 38 20.05 -19.97 15.13
C ILE A 38 19.55 -21.42 15.03
N GLY A 39 20.39 -22.39 15.41
CA GLY A 39 20.07 -23.81 15.32
C GLY A 39 18.92 -24.24 16.27
N GLN A 40 18.19 -25.31 15.88
CA GLN A 40 17.05 -25.83 16.65
C GLN A 40 17.37 -26.14 18.10
N ALA A 41 18.59 -26.62 18.41
CA ALA A 41 19.02 -26.88 19.78
C ALA A 41 19.02 -25.60 20.64
N THR A 42 19.43 -24.47 20.03
CA THR A 42 19.41 -23.16 20.71
C THR A 42 17.99 -22.68 20.92
N VAL A 43 17.12 -22.84 19.92
CA VAL A 43 15.69 -22.54 20.04
C VAL A 43 15.05 -23.38 21.14
N HIS A 44 15.33 -24.69 21.16
CA HIS A 44 14.84 -25.57 22.22
C HIS A 44 15.23 -25.09 23.62
N ARG A 45 16.48 -24.67 23.80
CA ARG A 45 16.96 -24.13 25.07
C ARG A 45 16.21 -22.84 25.46
N LYS A 46 16.04 -21.90 24.50
CA LYS A 46 15.29 -20.66 24.72
C LYS A 46 13.82 -20.92 25.07
N LEU A 47 13.17 -21.88 24.42
CA LEU A 47 11.80 -22.26 24.74
C LEU A 47 11.67 -22.98 26.10
N ARG A 48 12.67 -23.73 26.52
CA ARG A 48 12.72 -24.30 27.87
C ARG A 48 12.80 -23.20 28.92
N GLU A 49 13.70 -22.24 28.73
CA GLU A 49 13.85 -21.07 29.61
C GLU A 49 12.58 -20.21 29.64
N ALA A 50 11.92 -20.02 28.51
CA ALA A 50 10.63 -19.34 28.45
C ALA A 50 9.54 -20.02 29.27
N ARG A 51 9.54 -21.39 29.33
CA ARG A 51 8.64 -22.15 30.20
C ARG A 51 8.97 -21.98 31.67
N GLU A 52 10.25 -22.02 32.03
CA GLU A 52 10.72 -21.79 33.39
C GLU A 52 10.33 -20.39 33.89
N ARG A 53 10.38 -19.40 33.02
CA ARG A 53 9.94 -18.01 33.27
C ARG A 53 8.42 -17.82 33.19
N LYS A 54 7.65 -18.87 32.92
CA LYS A 54 6.19 -18.85 32.76
C LYS A 54 5.69 -17.90 31.65
N LEU A 55 6.48 -17.67 30.64
CA LEU A 55 6.05 -16.91 29.44
C LEU A 55 5.14 -17.75 28.52
N ILE A 56 5.30 -19.07 28.58
CA ILE A 56 4.52 -20.06 27.85
C ILE A 56 4.26 -21.28 28.73
N GLY A 57 3.14 -21.96 28.55
CA GLY A 57 2.79 -23.19 29.29
C GLY A 57 3.50 -24.45 28.76
N LYS A 58 3.15 -25.64 29.34
CA LYS A 58 3.87 -26.90 29.04
C LYS A 58 3.54 -27.53 27.69
N SER A 59 2.36 -27.29 27.13
CA SER A 59 1.92 -27.87 25.85
C SER A 59 1.17 -26.81 25.04
N ARG A 60 1.70 -26.41 23.89
CA ARG A 60 1.16 -25.38 22.96
C ARG A 60 0.22 -24.39 23.68
N PRO A 61 0.76 -23.41 24.32
CA PRO A 61 -0.01 -22.60 25.22
C PRO A 61 -0.36 -21.25 24.64
N PRO A 62 -1.42 -20.61 25.13
CA PRO A 62 -1.56 -19.18 24.96
C PRO A 62 -0.36 -18.46 25.62
N TRP A 63 -0.06 -17.28 25.10
CA TRP A 63 0.87 -16.36 25.74
C TRP A 63 0.40 -16.05 27.16
N THR A 64 1.24 -16.33 28.14
CA THR A 64 0.97 -16.08 29.56
C THR A 64 1.78 -14.94 30.15
N GLY A 65 2.65 -14.32 29.33
CA GLY A 65 3.35 -13.08 29.69
C GLY A 65 2.40 -11.88 29.73
N THR A 66 2.92 -10.76 30.22
CA THR A 66 2.15 -9.52 30.27
C THR A 66 1.83 -8.98 28.87
N ASP A 67 0.74 -8.24 28.73
CA ASP A 67 0.39 -7.57 27.45
C ASP A 67 1.47 -6.58 27.02
N GLY A 68 2.15 -5.93 27.97
CA GLY A 68 3.26 -5.05 27.67
C GLY A 68 4.44 -5.77 27.01
N ALA A 69 4.79 -6.98 27.51
CA ALA A 69 5.85 -7.80 26.90
C ALA A 69 5.43 -8.29 25.50
N ARG A 70 4.17 -8.69 25.33
CA ARG A 70 3.62 -9.08 24.04
C ARG A 70 3.72 -7.96 23.02
N ASN A 71 3.28 -6.77 23.37
CA ASN A 71 3.31 -5.59 22.48
C ASN A 71 4.75 -5.24 22.09
N THR A 72 5.69 -5.26 23.06
CA THR A 72 7.10 -5.02 22.78
C THR A 72 7.68 -6.02 21.79
N VAL A 73 7.36 -7.32 21.94
CA VAL A 73 7.84 -8.35 21.01
C VAL A 73 7.19 -8.19 19.62
N GLU A 74 5.90 -7.88 19.56
CA GLU A 74 5.21 -7.61 18.29
C GLU A 74 5.86 -6.46 17.53
N ASP A 75 6.22 -5.38 18.21
CA ASP A 75 6.89 -4.23 17.59
C ASP A 75 8.32 -4.56 17.13
N LEU A 76 9.04 -5.38 17.89
CA LEU A 76 10.39 -5.83 17.52
C LEU A 76 10.37 -6.81 16.32
N LEU A 77 9.27 -7.54 16.12
CA LEU A 77 9.05 -8.37 14.93
C LEU A 77 8.54 -7.54 13.73
N SER A 78 8.15 -6.29 13.97
CA SER A 78 7.69 -5.33 12.97
C SER A 78 8.65 -4.13 12.94
N ARG A 79 9.88 -4.34 12.49
CA ARG A 79 10.94 -3.34 12.54
C ARG A 79 11.20 -2.67 11.20
N PRO A 80 11.65 -1.40 11.20
CA PRO A 80 12.30 -0.79 10.05
C PRO A 80 13.54 -1.61 9.64
N VAL A 81 13.85 -1.63 8.36
CA VAL A 81 15.03 -2.32 7.83
C VAL A 81 15.92 -1.30 7.16
N ASP A 82 16.93 -0.86 7.89
CA ASP A 82 17.86 0.19 7.45
C ASP A 82 18.67 -0.26 6.23
N GLU A 83 19.18 -1.51 6.23
CA GLU A 83 19.97 -2.04 5.11
C GLU A 83 19.21 -2.01 3.77
N LEU A 84 17.95 -2.45 3.75
CA LEU A 84 17.14 -2.42 2.54
C LEU A 84 16.77 -0.98 2.16
N SER A 85 16.55 -0.11 3.15
CA SER A 85 16.33 1.32 2.93
C SER A 85 17.54 2.01 2.30
N ASP A 86 18.75 1.69 2.75
CA ASP A 86 20.00 2.24 2.21
C ASP A 86 20.23 1.79 0.75
N ARG A 87 19.99 0.52 0.44
CA ARG A 87 20.06 0.00 -0.93
C ARG A 87 19.04 0.68 -1.85
N PHE A 88 17.84 0.87 -1.39
CA PHE A 88 16.83 1.61 -2.12
C PHE A 88 17.20 3.08 -2.32
N ALA A 89 17.79 3.72 -1.30
CA ALA A 89 18.25 5.10 -1.41
C ALA A 89 19.33 5.25 -2.49
N ALA A 90 20.24 4.26 -2.62
CA ALA A 90 21.27 4.26 -3.65
C ALA A 90 20.73 4.15 -5.08
N LEU A 91 19.57 3.52 -5.26
CA LEU A 91 18.92 3.32 -6.56
C LEU A 91 17.92 4.43 -6.93
N SER A 92 17.44 5.17 -5.96
CA SER A 92 16.34 6.11 -6.17
C SER A 92 16.80 7.42 -6.78
N ASP A 93 16.04 7.90 -7.78
CA ASP A 93 16.20 9.25 -8.31
C ASP A 93 15.80 10.34 -7.28
N ARG A 94 15.12 9.94 -6.21
CA ARG A 94 14.59 10.79 -5.13
C ARG A 94 14.66 10.08 -3.78
N PRO A 95 15.85 9.77 -3.26
CA PRO A 95 16.04 8.97 -2.04
C PRO A 95 15.33 9.58 -0.82
N GLU A 96 15.23 10.89 -0.76
CA GLU A 96 14.57 11.60 0.33
C GLU A 96 13.06 11.33 0.44
N ARG A 97 12.45 10.73 -0.57
CA ARG A 97 11.01 10.41 -0.56
C ARG A 97 10.68 9.12 0.15
N LEU A 98 11.62 8.17 0.20
CA LEU A 98 11.45 6.93 0.95
C LEU A 98 11.76 7.17 2.43
N LEU A 99 10.72 7.23 3.24
CA LEU A 99 10.83 7.50 4.67
C LEU A 99 11.05 6.22 5.49
N GLU A 100 10.54 5.09 4.98
CA GLU A 100 10.57 3.84 5.73
C GLU A 100 10.37 2.61 4.83
N VAL A 101 11.17 1.59 5.08
CA VAL A 101 10.90 0.20 4.65
C VAL A 101 10.64 -0.62 5.92
N ARG A 102 9.48 -1.23 6.02
CA ARG A 102 9.08 -2.03 7.18
C ARG A 102 8.76 -3.46 6.77
N ILE A 103 9.38 -4.39 7.47
CA ILE A 103 9.06 -5.81 7.31
C ILE A 103 8.15 -6.24 8.46
N LEU A 104 7.04 -6.88 8.12
CA LEU A 104 6.16 -7.56 9.05
C LEU A 104 6.51 -9.05 9.03
N GLU A 105 7.20 -9.50 10.07
CA GLU A 105 7.56 -10.91 10.20
C GLU A 105 6.32 -11.77 10.41
N ASN A 106 6.30 -12.96 9.80
CA ASN A 106 5.18 -13.90 9.97
C ASN A 106 5.07 -14.35 11.43
N ALA A 107 3.92 -14.08 12.04
CA ALA A 107 3.61 -14.52 13.40
C ALA A 107 2.13 -14.87 13.51
N ARG A 108 1.66 -15.64 12.52
CA ARG A 108 0.27 -16.05 12.36
C ARG A 108 -0.26 -16.86 13.53
N ASP A 109 -1.52 -16.65 13.83
CA ASP A 109 -2.26 -17.50 14.76
C ASP A 109 -2.59 -18.87 14.10
N ALA A 110 -2.87 -19.88 14.90
CA ALA A 110 -3.23 -21.20 14.38
C ALA A 110 -4.47 -21.11 13.48
N GLY A 111 -4.34 -21.57 12.24
CA GLY A 111 -5.40 -21.50 11.22
C GLY A 111 -5.46 -20.20 10.41
N GLU A 112 -4.65 -19.21 10.75
CA GLU A 112 -4.53 -17.95 10.00
C GLU A 112 -3.61 -18.14 8.78
N THR A 113 -3.97 -17.59 7.63
CA THR A 113 -3.10 -17.55 6.45
C THR A 113 -2.03 -16.46 6.60
N GLU A 114 -0.94 -16.56 5.83
CA GLU A 114 0.09 -15.51 5.80
C GLU A 114 -0.49 -14.16 5.37
N HIS A 115 -1.42 -14.18 4.42
CA HIS A 115 -2.13 -12.98 3.96
C HIS A 115 -2.96 -12.32 5.08
N GLN A 116 -3.68 -13.11 5.88
CA GLN A 116 -4.47 -12.61 7.01
C GLN A 116 -3.58 -12.05 8.12
N ASP A 117 -2.48 -12.75 8.47
CA ASP A 117 -1.51 -12.22 9.46
C ASP A 117 -0.91 -10.89 8.99
N PHE A 118 -0.49 -10.82 7.73
CA PHE A 118 0.04 -9.59 7.15
C PHE A 118 -0.99 -8.45 7.18
N ALA A 119 -2.23 -8.71 6.76
CA ALA A 119 -3.31 -7.73 6.80
C ALA A 119 -3.60 -7.22 8.22
N ARG A 120 -3.68 -8.12 9.19
CA ARG A 120 -3.93 -7.79 10.60
C ARG A 120 -2.81 -6.95 11.21
N ARG A 121 -1.56 -7.26 10.92
CA ARG A 121 -0.40 -6.48 11.40
C ARG A 121 -0.31 -5.13 10.71
N THR A 122 -0.58 -5.09 9.41
CA THR A 122 -0.66 -3.84 8.67
C THR A 122 -1.76 -2.94 9.23
N ALA A 123 -2.94 -3.49 9.51
CA ALA A 123 -4.05 -2.74 10.09
C ALA A 123 -3.66 -2.09 11.43
N ARG A 124 -3.00 -2.85 12.31
CA ARG A 124 -2.49 -2.31 13.59
C ARG A 124 -1.48 -1.20 13.38
N TYR A 125 -0.47 -1.45 12.54
CA TYR A 125 0.57 -0.47 12.28
C TYR A 125 -0.01 0.83 11.68
N LEU A 126 -0.93 0.72 10.72
CA LEU A 126 -1.59 1.90 10.15
C LEU A 126 -2.31 2.72 11.22
N VAL A 127 -3.14 2.09 12.04
CA VAL A 127 -4.02 2.78 12.99
C VAL A 127 -3.27 3.29 14.22
N ASP A 128 -2.30 2.54 14.73
CA ASP A 128 -1.59 2.90 15.95
C ASP A 128 -0.44 3.89 15.71
N ASP A 129 0.22 3.80 14.54
CA ASP A 129 1.47 4.52 14.30
C ASP A 129 1.40 5.55 13.16
N LEU A 130 0.61 5.31 12.11
CA LEU A 130 0.67 6.12 10.91
C LEU A 130 -0.52 7.07 10.71
N LEU A 131 -1.76 6.60 10.91
CA LEU A 131 -2.95 7.43 10.68
C LEU A 131 -3.11 8.49 11.76
N ARG A 132 -3.58 9.66 11.37
CA ARG A 132 -3.76 10.82 12.23
C ARG A 132 -5.13 11.43 12.07
N ALA A 133 -5.51 12.18 13.10
CA ALA A 133 -6.69 13.02 13.03
C ALA A 133 -6.61 13.99 11.84
N ASN A 134 -7.74 14.12 11.16
CA ASN A 134 -7.96 15.03 10.03
C ASN A 134 -7.17 14.69 8.74
N ASP A 135 -6.48 13.54 8.67
CA ASP A 135 -5.81 13.11 7.45
C ASP A 135 -6.82 12.89 6.31
N LYS A 136 -6.39 13.18 5.09
CA LYS A 136 -7.10 12.89 3.84
C LYS A 136 -6.36 11.77 3.11
N ILE A 137 -6.96 10.59 3.09
CA ILE A 137 -6.32 9.35 2.65
C ILE A 137 -6.99 8.82 1.40
N GLY A 138 -6.21 8.69 0.34
CA GLY A 138 -6.64 8.01 -0.88
C GLY A 138 -6.48 6.49 -0.76
N CYS A 139 -7.51 5.73 -1.15
CA CYS A 139 -7.48 4.27 -1.16
C CYS A 139 -7.56 3.74 -2.60
N ALA A 140 -6.63 2.88 -2.98
CA ALA A 140 -6.74 2.08 -4.20
C ALA A 140 -7.67 0.88 -3.98
N TRP A 141 -7.84 0.04 -5.01
CA TRP A 141 -8.63 -1.20 -4.91
C TRP A 141 -7.74 -2.42 -4.63
N GLY A 142 -8.33 -3.56 -4.33
CA GLY A 142 -7.69 -4.87 -4.30
C GLY A 142 -7.93 -5.65 -3.03
N GLY A 143 -7.77 -6.97 -3.13
CA GLY A 143 -8.07 -7.90 -2.03
C GLY A 143 -7.21 -7.67 -0.78
N LEU A 144 -5.92 -7.31 -0.94
CA LEU A 144 -5.06 -7.02 0.20
C LEU A 144 -5.54 -5.79 0.98
N LEU A 145 -5.88 -4.72 0.28
CA LEU A 145 -6.40 -3.51 0.94
C LEU A 145 -7.75 -3.75 1.60
N LEU A 146 -8.63 -4.56 0.98
CA LEU A 146 -9.87 -4.97 1.61
C LEU A 146 -9.60 -5.74 2.90
N SER A 147 -8.71 -6.75 2.86
CA SER A 147 -8.36 -7.53 4.06
C SER A 147 -7.81 -6.64 5.18
N VAL A 148 -7.01 -5.63 4.86
CA VAL A 148 -6.52 -4.65 5.83
C VAL A 148 -7.67 -3.81 6.40
N ALA A 149 -8.59 -3.35 5.55
CA ALA A 149 -9.74 -2.54 5.97
C ALA A 149 -10.71 -3.35 6.88
N GLU A 150 -10.96 -4.61 6.53
CA GLU A 150 -11.75 -5.54 7.37
C GLU A 150 -11.08 -5.80 8.72
N GLU A 151 -9.75 -5.94 8.74
CA GLU A 151 -9.01 -6.09 9.99
C GLU A 151 -9.02 -4.80 10.84
N VAL A 152 -9.02 -3.62 10.23
CA VAL A 152 -9.22 -2.35 10.95
C VAL A 152 -10.62 -2.34 11.57
N GLU A 153 -11.66 -2.71 10.82
CA GLU A 153 -13.04 -2.79 11.33
C GLU A 153 -13.15 -3.80 12.50
N ARG A 154 -12.49 -4.96 12.40
CA ARG A 154 -12.48 -5.98 13.45
C ARG A 154 -11.75 -5.56 14.74
N LEU A 155 -10.64 -4.82 14.59
CA LEU A 155 -9.80 -4.41 15.74
C LEU A 155 -10.28 -3.13 16.42
N TYR A 156 -11.00 -2.27 15.68
CA TYR A 156 -11.42 -0.94 16.10
C TYR A 156 -12.92 -0.76 15.85
N ASP A 157 -13.73 -1.65 16.44
CA ASP A 157 -15.18 -1.75 16.25
C ASP A 157 -16.00 -0.55 16.76
N ARG A 158 -15.34 0.43 17.36
CA ARG A 158 -15.98 1.64 17.89
C ARG A 158 -15.31 2.89 17.35
N PRO A 159 -16.08 3.78 16.72
CA PRO A 159 -15.59 5.07 16.31
C PRO A 159 -15.00 5.83 17.49
N HIS A 160 -13.86 6.45 17.29
CA HIS A 160 -13.21 7.26 18.32
C HIS A 160 -13.11 8.71 17.88
N SER A 161 -13.51 9.62 18.78
CA SER A 161 -13.40 11.07 18.56
C SER A 161 -11.96 11.55 18.28
N LYS A 162 -10.95 10.72 18.58
CA LYS A 162 -9.53 11.02 18.30
C LYS A 162 -9.23 11.22 16.82
N TRP A 163 -10.05 10.71 15.90
CA TRP A 163 -9.82 10.78 14.47
C TRP A 163 -10.27 12.09 13.83
N GLY A 164 -11.13 12.88 14.53
CA GLY A 164 -11.62 14.16 14.02
C GLY A 164 -12.27 14.02 12.65
N ASP A 165 -11.78 14.81 11.67
CA ASP A 165 -12.26 14.82 10.29
C ASP A 165 -11.42 13.97 9.34
N ILE A 166 -10.78 12.89 9.82
CA ILE A 166 -10.11 11.95 8.92
C ILE A 166 -11.11 11.48 7.87
N ALA A 167 -10.67 11.39 6.62
CA ALA A 167 -11.51 10.95 5.51
C ALA A 167 -10.75 10.03 4.57
N PHE A 168 -11.42 8.96 4.20
CA PHE A 168 -10.93 8.01 3.19
C PHE A 168 -11.69 8.20 1.90
N MET A 169 -11.00 8.15 0.78
CA MET A 169 -11.60 8.38 -0.53
C MET A 169 -11.03 7.46 -1.59
N PRO A 170 -11.85 6.99 -2.54
CA PRO A 170 -11.35 6.21 -3.67
C PRO A 170 -10.47 7.08 -4.56
N ILE A 171 -9.33 6.55 -5.01
CA ILE A 171 -8.42 7.23 -5.94
C ILE A 171 -8.48 6.66 -7.37
N CYS A 172 -9.42 5.81 -7.64
CA CYS A 172 -9.61 5.18 -8.94
C CYS A 172 -11.05 4.75 -9.16
N GLY A 173 -11.42 4.57 -10.42
CA GLY A 173 -12.68 3.95 -10.82
C GLY A 173 -12.65 2.43 -10.67
N ASP A 174 -13.78 1.80 -10.96
CA ASP A 174 -13.97 0.36 -10.85
C ASP A 174 -13.21 -0.39 -11.94
N THR A 175 -12.46 -1.40 -11.55
CA THR A 175 -11.75 -2.33 -12.42
C THR A 175 -12.62 -3.56 -12.72
N PRO A 176 -12.29 -4.39 -13.72
CA PRO A 176 -13.08 -5.59 -14.02
C PRO A 176 -13.18 -6.58 -12.85
N GLU A 177 -12.19 -6.63 -11.99
CA GLU A 177 -12.24 -7.44 -10.76
C GLU A 177 -13.41 -7.05 -9.87
N VAL A 178 -13.76 -5.76 -9.83
CA VAL A 178 -14.88 -5.25 -9.05
C VAL A 178 -16.21 -5.79 -9.55
N PHE A 179 -16.39 -6.05 -10.86
CA PHE A 179 -17.60 -6.65 -11.37
C PHE A 179 -17.80 -8.10 -10.93
N ARG A 180 -16.71 -8.83 -10.65
CA ARG A 180 -16.76 -10.19 -10.09
C ARG A 180 -16.84 -10.18 -8.57
N THR A 181 -16.15 -9.25 -7.94
CA THR A 181 -16.06 -9.13 -6.49
C THR A 181 -16.19 -7.64 -6.12
N PRO A 182 -17.41 -7.11 -6.01
CA PRO A 182 -17.66 -5.67 -5.76
C PRO A 182 -16.99 -5.13 -4.51
N MET A 183 -16.70 -6.01 -3.54
CA MET A 183 -16.00 -5.65 -2.31
C MET A 183 -14.58 -5.12 -2.54
N PHE A 184 -13.93 -5.46 -3.66
CA PHE A 184 -12.57 -5.01 -3.98
C PHE A 184 -12.50 -3.57 -4.47
N SER A 185 -13.64 -2.88 -4.65
CA SER A 185 -13.65 -1.51 -5.14
C SER A 185 -12.96 -0.55 -4.17
N ALA A 186 -12.30 0.46 -4.73
CA ALA A 186 -11.67 1.52 -3.93
C ALA A 186 -12.70 2.26 -3.05
N ALA A 187 -13.91 2.44 -3.56
CA ALA A 187 -15.01 3.07 -2.82
C ALA A 187 -15.45 2.24 -1.60
N ASN A 188 -15.57 0.91 -1.76
CA ASN A 188 -15.93 0.04 -0.65
C ASN A 188 -14.82 -0.02 0.40
N ILE A 189 -13.55 -0.09 -0.02
CA ILE A 189 -12.40 -0.09 0.89
C ILE A 189 -12.35 1.21 1.70
N ALA A 190 -12.52 2.36 1.05
CA ALA A 190 -12.59 3.65 1.73
C ALA A 190 -13.74 3.71 2.74
N ALA A 191 -14.93 3.18 2.38
CA ALA A 191 -16.09 3.12 3.26
C ALA A 191 -15.87 2.21 4.50
N HIS A 192 -15.12 1.10 4.37
CA HIS A 192 -14.75 0.28 5.51
C HIS A 192 -13.89 1.06 6.52
N PHE A 193 -12.88 1.79 6.06
CA PHE A 193 -12.05 2.62 6.93
C PHE A 193 -12.86 3.74 7.59
N ASP A 194 -13.69 4.47 6.84
CA ASP A 194 -14.55 5.54 7.37
C ASP A 194 -15.51 5.00 8.44
N ARG A 195 -16.15 3.85 8.20
CA ARG A 195 -17.05 3.21 9.16
C ARG A 195 -16.32 2.77 10.42
N ALA A 196 -15.18 2.11 10.27
CA ALA A 196 -14.43 1.58 11.40
C ALA A 196 -13.85 2.67 12.32
N LEU A 197 -13.30 3.74 11.73
CA LEU A 197 -12.57 4.74 12.51
C LEU A 197 -13.42 5.93 12.91
N VAL A 198 -14.37 6.33 12.07
CA VAL A 198 -15.18 7.55 12.25
C VAL A 198 -16.66 7.25 12.49
N GLY A 199 -17.13 6.05 12.14
CA GLY A 199 -18.56 5.69 12.16
C GLY A 199 -19.36 6.34 11.03
N ARG A 200 -18.70 6.82 9.97
CA ARG A 200 -19.34 7.47 8.84
C ARG A 200 -19.79 6.42 7.84
N THR A 201 -21.05 6.47 7.44
CA THR A 201 -21.61 5.58 6.41
C THR A 201 -21.72 6.26 5.04
N ASP A 202 -21.79 7.59 5.03
CA ASP A 202 -21.90 8.40 3.82
C ASP A 202 -20.72 9.37 3.74
N SER A 203 -19.84 9.15 2.77
CA SER A 203 -18.73 10.05 2.50
C SER A 203 -19.00 10.89 1.25
N GLU A 204 -18.79 12.19 1.34
CA GLU A 204 -18.92 13.10 0.21
C GLU A 204 -17.90 12.86 -0.90
N TYR A 205 -16.89 12.04 -0.64
CA TYR A 205 -15.85 11.63 -1.59
C TYR A 205 -16.16 10.30 -2.27
N THR A 206 -17.24 9.61 -1.85
CA THR A 206 -17.61 8.32 -2.45
C THR A 206 -18.16 8.53 -3.86
N PHE A 207 -17.70 7.73 -4.79
CA PHE A 207 -18.26 7.60 -6.12
C PHE A 207 -18.22 6.14 -6.56
N SER A 208 -19.18 5.74 -7.35
CA SER A 208 -19.29 4.42 -7.94
C SER A 208 -19.61 4.56 -9.43
N SER A 209 -19.55 3.45 -10.14
CA SER A 209 -19.90 3.39 -11.56
C SER A 209 -19.02 4.23 -12.49
N VAL A 210 -17.79 4.57 -12.04
CA VAL A 210 -16.76 5.16 -12.87
C VAL A 210 -15.84 4.03 -13.31
N ALA A 211 -15.77 3.79 -14.63
CA ALA A 211 -14.87 2.76 -15.15
C ALA A 211 -13.40 3.15 -14.88
N GLY A 212 -12.58 2.20 -14.44
CA GLY A 212 -11.14 2.40 -14.19
C GLY A 212 -10.36 2.74 -15.47
N CYS A 213 -10.86 2.35 -16.64
CA CYS A 213 -10.27 2.74 -17.91
C CYS A 213 -11.33 3.11 -18.97
N ILE A 214 -10.95 4.00 -19.86
CA ILE A 214 -11.81 4.40 -21.00
C ILE A 214 -11.66 3.35 -22.12
N PRO A 215 -12.74 2.68 -22.53
CA PRO A 215 -12.70 1.67 -23.60
C PRO A 215 -12.12 2.21 -24.92
N SER A 216 -11.53 1.32 -25.72
CA SER A 216 -10.87 1.63 -26.99
C SER A 216 -11.76 2.32 -28.03
N ASP A 217 -13.05 2.02 -28.02
CA ASP A 217 -14.02 2.59 -28.96
C ASP A 217 -14.27 4.09 -28.74
N PHE A 218 -13.91 4.58 -27.56
CA PHE A 218 -13.99 5.99 -27.23
C PHE A 218 -12.65 6.67 -27.48
N ARG A 219 -12.50 7.35 -28.62
CA ARG A 219 -11.29 8.10 -29.01
C ARG A 219 -11.62 9.58 -29.24
N GLY A 220 -10.61 10.42 -29.15
CA GLY A 220 -10.74 11.85 -29.39
C GLY A 220 -11.90 12.47 -28.63
N ALA A 221 -12.81 13.13 -29.31
CA ALA A 221 -13.96 13.81 -28.73
C ALA A 221 -14.85 12.89 -27.87
N ARG A 222 -15.02 11.60 -28.26
CA ARG A 222 -15.81 10.65 -27.48
C ARG A 222 -15.17 10.30 -26.14
N ALA A 223 -13.85 10.11 -26.09
CA ALA A 223 -13.15 9.89 -24.83
C ALA A 223 -13.27 11.13 -23.92
N GLN A 224 -13.22 12.32 -24.50
CA GLN A 224 -13.44 13.56 -23.81
C GLN A 224 -14.84 13.64 -23.20
N THR A 225 -15.90 13.29 -23.96
CA THR A 225 -17.29 13.25 -23.45
C THR A 225 -17.42 12.33 -22.23
N ILE A 226 -16.73 11.18 -22.21
CA ILE A 226 -16.73 10.29 -21.04
C ILE A 226 -16.07 10.96 -19.83
N ARG A 227 -14.94 11.63 -20.03
CA ARG A 227 -14.29 12.37 -18.93
C ARG A 227 -15.19 13.49 -18.41
N GLU A 228 -15.86 14.21 -19.29
CA GLU A 228 -16.86 15.22 -18.93
C GLU A 228 -18.02 14.62 -18.14
N PHE A 229 -18.51 13.45 -18.54
CA PHE A 229 -19.54 12.73 -17.79
C PHE A 229 -19.06 12.38 -16.38
N PHE A 230 -17.83 11.88 -16.19
CA PHE A 230 -17.30 11.59 -14.86
C PHE A 230 -17.24 12.86 -13.98
N GLN A 231 -17.00 14.03 -14.57
CA GLN A 231 -17.01 15.31 -13.86
C GLN A 231 -18.42 15.73 -13.39
N THR A 232 -19.48 15.11 -13.88
CA THR A 232 -20.85 15.34 -13.38
C THR A 232 -21.13 14.56 -12.10
N ILE A 233 -20.32 13.55 -11.76
CA ILE A 233 -20.45 12.75 -10.56
C ILE A 233 -19.84 13.51 -9.38
N PRO A 234 -20.63 13.91 -8.35
CA PRO A 234 -20.15 14.82 -7.31
C PRO A 234 -18.93 14.32 -6.56
N GLY A 235 -18.91 13.06 -6.12
CA GLY A 235 -17.78 12.46 -5.42
C GLY A 235 -16.51 12.42 -6.29
N TYR A 236 -16.62 12.01 -7.55
CA TYR A 236 -15.51 12.01 -8.49
C TYR A 236 -14.93 13.43 -8.67
N ARG A 237 -15.79 14.41 -8.87
CA ARG A 237 -15.37 15.81 -9.01
C ARG A 237 -14.73 16.36 -7.74
N LYS A 238 -15.18 15.97 -6.56
CA LYS A 238 -14.53 16.37 -5.30
C LYS A 238 -13.14 15.77 -5.17
N VAL A 239 -12.98 14.50 -5.54
CA VAL A 239 -11.67 13.82 -5.46
C VAL A 239 -10.71 14.34 -6.52
N PHE A 240 -11.08 14.34 -7.80
CA PHE A 240 -10.17 14.66 -8.92
C PHE A 240 -10.19 16.13 -9.33
N GLY A 241 -11.13 16.93 -8.85
CA GLY A 241 -11.27 18.34 -9.25
C GLY A 241 -11.92 18.47 -10.63
N VAL A 242 -11.89 19.67 -11.17
CA VAL A 242 -12.32 19.94 -12.54
C VAL A 242 -11.10 19.85 -13.46
N ASP A 243 -11.18 19.00 -14.50
CA ASP A 243 -10.13 18.92 -15.51
C ASP A 243 -9.92 20.32 -16.13
N PRO A 244 -8.72 20.89 -16.06
CA PRO A 244 -8.42 22.22 -16.61
C PRO A 244 -8.74 22.33 -18.11
N GLN A 245 -8.71 21.21 -18.85
CA GLN A 245 -9.06 21.17 -20.28
C GLN A 245 -10.58 21.27 -20.52
N LEU A 246 -11.37 20.90 -19.47
CA LEU A 246 -12.84 20.94 -19.48
C LEU A 246 -13.38 22.23 -18.86
N ALA A 247 -12.56 22.99 -18.15
CA ALA A 247 -12.99 24.25 -17.58
C ALA A 247 -13.44 25.19 -18.72
N PRO A 248 -14.67 25.76 -18.67
CA PRO A 248 -15.09 26.70 -19.66
C PRO A 248 -14.06 27.82 -19.77
N LYS A 249 -13.52 28.04 -20.97
CA LYS A 249 -12.61 29.14 -21.25
C LYS A 249 -13.39 30.44 -20.97
N LYS A 250 -13.36 30.94 -19.74
CA LYS A 250 -13.90 32.26 -19.44
C LYS A 250 -13.17 33.28 -20.33
N PRO A 251 -13.90 34.12 -21.08
CA PRO A 251 -13.27 35.20 -21.77
C PRO A 251 -12.51 36.07 -20.75
N PRO A 252 -11.32 36.57 -21.03
CA PRO A 252 -10.55 37.36 -20.10
C PRO A 252 -11.39 38.57 -19.67
N SER A 253 -11.87 38.57 -18.43
CA SER A 253 -12.54 39.73 -17.85
C SER A 253 -11.51 40.82 -17.66
N LYS A 254 -11.66 41.92 -18.40
CA LYS A 254 -10.72 43.06 -18.44
C LYS A 254 -10.64 43.85 -17.11
N ASN A 255 -11.43 43.53 -16.10
CA ASN A 255 -11.55 44.39 -14.90
C ASN A 255 -11.68 43.62 -13.60
N GLN A 256 -10.74 42.71 -13.28
CA GLN A 256 -10.62 42.26 -11.89
C GLN A 256 -9.15 42.01 -11.54
N GLY A 257 -8.55 42.99 -10.87
CA GLY A 257 -7.24 42.89 -10.22
C GLY A 257 -7.24 41.94 -8.99
N HIS A 258 -8.06 40.89 -9.02
CA HIS A 258 -8.04 39.83 -8.04
C HIS A 258 -7.20 38.69 -8.61
N ARG A 259 -6.04 38.44 -8.01
CA ARG A 259 -5.34 37.15 -8.12
C ARG A 259 -6.38 36.09 -7.87
N PRO A 260 -6.54 35.09 -8.78
CA PRO A 260 -7.38 33.94 -8.46
C PRO A 260 -6.84 33.33 -7.17
N ALA A 261 -7.73 33.12 -6.22
CA ALA A 261 -7.41 32.40 -5.02
C ALA A 261 -6.77 31.05 -5.47
N ARG A 262 -5.56 30.76 -5.00
CA ARG A 262 -4.91 29.46 -5.18
C ARG A 262 -5.83 28.44 -4.52
N GLY A 263 -6.69 27.76 -5.25
CA GLY A 263 -7.56 26.77 -4.68
C GLY A 263 -8.61 26.12 -5.57
N ASP A 264 -9.01 26.70 -6.68
CA ASP A 264 -10.30 26.35 -7.29
C ASP A 264 -10.25 25.36 -8.48
N GLY A 265 -9.13 24.71 -8.75
CA GLY A 265 -9.02 23.78 -9.89
C GLY A 265 -8.54 22.37 -9.55
N GLY A 266 -7.86 22.19 -8.43
CA GLY A 266 -7.34 20.88 -8.03
C GLY A 266 -8.26 20.18 -7.04
N GLY A 267 -8.75 18.98 -7.37
CA GLY A 267 -9.52 18.16 -6.43
C GLY A 267 -8.71 17.75 -5.20
N MET A 268 -9.37 17.06 -4.28
CA MET A 268 -8.76 16.57 -3.04
C MET A 268 -7.51 15.69 -3.29
N ILE A 269 -7.45 15.04 -4.47
CA ILE A 269 -6.31 14.22 -4.90
C ILE A 269 -4.97 14.96 -4.86
N THR A 270 -4.97 16.27 -5.08
CA THR A 270 -3.77 17.11 -4.97
C THR A 270 -3.43 17.50 -3.54
N GLN A 271 -4.27 17.19 -2.58
CA GLN A 271 -4.16 17.59 -1.17
C GLN A 271 -4.04 16.40 -0.21
N LEU A 272 -3.96 15.18 -0.70
CA LEU A 272 -3.87 13.98 0.12
C LEU A 272 -2.70 14.02 1.10
N ASP A 273 -2.95 13.62 2.33
CA ASP A 273 -1.94 13.39 3.36
C ASP A 273 -1.33 12.00 3.22
N GLY A 274 -2.07 11.10 2.59
CA GLY A 274 -1.60 9.76 2.28
C GLY A 274 -2.35 9.07 1.16
N VAL A 275 -1.72 8.04 0.62
CA VAL A 275 -2.29 7.08 -0.32
C VAL A 275 -1.99 5.68 0.19
N LEU A 276 -3.01 4.86 0.32
CA LEU A 276 -2.90 3.43 0.60
C LEU A 276 -3.09 2.65 -0.70
N THR A 277 -2.09 1.89 -1.09
CA THR A 277 -2.13 1.06 -2.30
C THR A 277 -1.36 -0.24 -2.12
N SER A 278 -1.64 -1.20 -2.97
CA SER A 278 -0.85 -2.41 -3.15
C SER A 278 -0.24 -2.43 -4.54
N LEU A 279 0.65 -3.38 -4.78
CA LEU A 279 1.26 -3.60 -6.08
C LEU A 279 0.47 -4.65 -6.86
N GLY A 280 0.11 -4.31 -8.09
CA GLY A 280 -0.43 -5.26 -9.05
C GLY A 280 0.71 -5.91 -9.84
N THR A 281 0.59 -7.21 -10.09
CA THR A 281 1.56 -7.98 -10.86
C THR A 281 1.29 -7.88 -12.38
N ASN A 282 2.25 -8.27 -13.18
CA ASN A 282 2.14 -8.34 -14.64
C ASN A 282 1.78 -9.74 -15.16
N GLU A 283 1.16 -10.58 -14.31
CA GLU A 283 0.72 -11.92 -14.72
C GLU A 283 -0.33 -11.83 -15.82
N ASP A 284 -0.20 -12.65 -16.85
CA ASP A 284 -1.07 -12.64 -18.05
C ASP A 284 -2.55 -12.89 -17.73
N ASP A 285 -2.86 -13.55 -16.62
CA ASP A 285 -4.21 -13.83 -16.15
C ASP A 285 -4.77 -12.73 -15.22
N SER A 286 -3.99 -11.68 -14.94
CA SER A 286 -4.50 -10.53 -14.19
C SER A 286 -5.62 -9.84 -14.94
N LEU A 287 -6.82 -9.86 -14.37
CA LEU A 287 -8.00 -9.23 -14.99
C LEU A 287 -7.79 -7.75 -15.28
N TRP A 288 -7.06 -7.05 -14.42
CA TRP A 288 -6.74 -5.64 -14.64
C TRP A 288 -5.78 -5.46 -15.81
N LEU A 289 -4.72 -6.27 -15.92
CA LEU A 289 -3.79 -6.20 -17.03
C LEU A 289 -4.53 -6.45 -18.37
N VAL A 290 -5.34 -7.51 -18.43
CA VAL A 290 -6.13 -7.85 -19.63
C VAL A 290 -7.09 -6.71 -20.01
N ALA A 291 -7.80 -6.15 -19.04
CA ALA A 291 -8.76 -5.08 -19.31
C ALA A 291 -8.07 -3.78 -19.78
N ALA A 292 -6.99 -3.41 -19.14
CA ALA A 292 -6.22 -2.21 -19.48
C ALA A 292 -5.59 -2.35 -20.89
N ALA A 293 -5.01 -3.52 -21.20
CA ALA A 293 -4.47 -3.84 -22.51
C ALA A 293 -5.57 -3.76 -23.59
N THR A 294 -6.71 -4.41 -23.35
CA THR A 294 -7.88 -4.38 -24.25
C THR A 294 -8.36 -2.93 -24.48
N ALA A 295 -8.49 -2.14 -23.42
CA ALA A 295 -8.91 -0.73 -23.54
C ALA A 295 -7.93 0.11 -24.36
N ALA A 296 -6.66 -0.28 -24.40
CA ALA A 296 -5.63 0.38 -25.18
C ALA A 296 -5.39 -0.25 -26.56
N GLN A 297 -6.07 -1.36 -26.91
CA GLN A 297 -5.79 -2.17 -28.11
C GLN A 297 -4.33 -2.61 -28.18
N VAL A 298 -3.87 -3.22 -27.10
CA VAL A 298 -2.56 -3.82 -26.94
C VAL A 298 -2.79 -5.27 -26.55
N GLU A 299 -1.93 -6.19 -27.00
CA GLU A 299 -2.00 -7.57 -26.56
C GLU A 299 -1.57 -7.66 -25.07
N PRO A 300 -2.28 -8.43 -24.23
CA PRO A 300 -1.91 -8.57 -22.81
C PRO A 300 -0.46 -9.01 -22.60
N SER A 301 0.06 -9.92 -23.41
CA SER A 301 1.45 -10.37 -23.36
C SER A 301 2.46 -9.28 -23.72
N GLU A 302 2.12 -8.36 -24.63
CA GLU A 302 2.95 -7.20 -24.96
C GLU A 302 3.03 -6.23 -23.76
N LEU A 303 1.89 -6.01 -23.08
CA LEU A 303 1.88 -5.18 -21.88
C LEU A 303 2.64 -5.85 -20.73
N ALA A 304 2.44 -7.15 -20.52
CA ALA A 304 3.16 -7.92 -19.49
C ALA A 304 4.67 -7.88 -19.69
N SER A 305 5.16 -7.93 -20.94
CA SER A 305 6.57 -7.82 -21.25
C SER A 305 7.11 -6.38 -21.22
N ALA A 306 6.25 -5.37 -21.24
CA ALA A 306 6.65 -3.97 -21.22
C ALA A 306 6.71 -3.36 -19.80
N CYS A 307 6.15 -4.05 -18.79
CA CYS A 307 6.05 -3.50 -17.45
C CYS A 307 6.27 -4.58 -16.36
N PRO A 308 6.87 -4.24 -15.22
CA PRO A 308 6.99 -5.16 -14.07
C PRO A 308 5.67 -5.26 -13.27
N GLY A 309 4.67 -4.42 -13.56
CA GLY A 309 3.41 -4.37 -12.86
C GLY A 309 2.83 -2.96 -12.76
N ASN A 310 1.95 -2.74 -11.77
CA ASN A 310 1.30 -1.46 -11.57
C ASN A 310 1.22 -1.04 -10.10
N VAL A 311 1.07 0.25 -9.86
CA VAL A 311 0.83 0.87 -8.55
C VAL A 311 -0.38 1.78 -8.63
N GLY A 312 -1.38 1.59 -7.78
CA GLY A 312 -2.62 2.36 -7.83
C GLY A 312 -3.33 2.29 -9.19
N GLY A 313 -3.10 1.24 -9.98
CA GLY A 313 -3.64 1.02 -11.33
C GLY A 313 -2.78 1.53 -12.48
N ILE A 314 -1.73 2.27 -12.20
CA ILE A 314 -0.82 2.84 -13.20
C ILE A 314 0.29 1.84 -13.47
N PHE A 315 0.45 1.41 -14.72
CA PHE A 315 1.55 0.55 -15.13
C PHE A 315 2.86 1.33 -15.17
N LEU A 316 3.93 0.74 -14.65
CA LEU A 316 5.27 1.32 -14.72
C LEU A 316 6.08 0.60 -15.80
N SER A 317 6.91 1.34 -16.53
CA SER A 317 7.86 0.72 -17.46
C SER A 317 9.01 0.07 -16.68
N HIS A 318 9.67 -0.91 -17.31
CA HIS A 318 10.95 -1.42 -16.79
C HIS A 318 12.00 -0.32 -16.61
N PRO A 319 13.05 -0.51 -15.80
CA PRO A 319 14.09 0.50 -15.56
C PRO A 319 14.75 1.03 -16.85
N HIS A 320 14.92 0.17 -17.84
CA HIS A 320 15.54 0.51 -19.13
C HIS A 320 14.63 0.09 -20.30
N PRO A 321 13.43 0.69 -20.43
CA PRO A 321 12.48 0.28 -21.43
C PRO A 321 12.95 0.66 -22.84
N THR A 322 12.70 -0.19 -23.81
CA THR A 322 12.79 0.20 -25.21
C THR A 322 11.75 1.27 -25.52
N ALA A 323 11.96 2.03 -26.59
CA ALA A 323 10.97 3.03 -27.03
C ALA A 323 9.60 2.39 -27.33
N ALA A 324 9.57 1.14 -27.81
CA ALA A 324 8.34 0.39 -28.06
C ALA A 324 7.63 0.04 -26.74
N GLN A 325 8.33 -0.50 -25.76
CA GLN A 325 7.78 -0.84 -24.44
C GLN A 325 7.21 0.40 -23.74
N LYS A 326 7.96 1.51 -23.72
CA LYS A 326 7.48 2.77 -23.16
C LYS A 326 6.20 3.24 -23.84
N LYS A 327 6.14 3.19 -25.17
CA LYS A 327 4.95 3.58 -25.94
C LYS A 327 3.73 2.72 -25.60
N ILE A 328 3.92 1.42 -25.35
CA ILE A 328 2.86 0.51 -24.89
C ILE A 328 2.31 0.97 -23.54
N VAL A 329 3.18 1.15 -22.56
CA VAL A 329 2.80 1.57 -21.20
C VAL A 329 2.11 2.93 -21.21
N ASP A 330 2.67 3.93 -21.92
CA ASP A 330 2.08 5.27 -22.05
C ASP A 330 0.67 5.21 -22.68
N ARG A 331 0.49 4.37 -23.71
CA ARG A 331 -0.81 4.18 -24.38
C ARG A 331 -1.85 3.57 -23.45
N VAL A 332 -1.46 2.62 -22.62
CA VAL A 332 -2.34 2.01 -21.63
C VAL A 332 -2.72 3.01 -20.55
N ASN A 333 -1.72 3.68 -19.96
CA ASN A 333 -1.94 4.65 -18.90
C ASN A 333 -2.78 5.87 -19.36
N ALA A 334 -2.73 6.24 -20.64
CA ALA A 334 -3.59 7.28 -21.20
C ALA A 334 -5.11 6.94 -21.13
N ARG A 335 -5.47 5.68 -20.93
CA ARG A 335 -6.84 5.23 -20.73
C ARG A 335 -7.29 5.21 -19.27
N TRP A 336 -6.35 5.28 -18.34
CA TRP A 336 -6.63 5.26 -16.92
C TRP A 336 -7.45 6.48 -16.48
N THR A 337 -8.38 6.28 -15.53
CA THR A 337 -9.29 7.33 -15.03
C THR A 337 -9.06 7.69 -13.57
N GLY A 338 -8.10 7.04 -12.93
CA GLY A 338 -7.77 7.25 -11.53
C GLY A 338 -6.60 8.19 -11.30
N VAL A 339 -5.93 8.01 -10.16
CA VAL A 339 -4.73 8.75 -9.77
C VAL A 339 -3.66 8.72 -10.85
N SER A 340 -2.89 9.78 -11.01
CA SER A 340 -1.72 9.84 -11.90
C SER A 340 -0.41 9.69 -11.13
N LEU A 341 0.69 9.43 -11.84
CA LEU A 341 2.04 9.42 -11.24
C LEU A 341 2.36 10.75 -10.57
N GLU A 342 1.97 11.86 -11.19
CA GLU A 342 2.17 13.21 -10.62
C GLU A 342 1.46 13.39 -9.27
N HIS A 343 0.27 12.81 -9.10
CA HIS A 343 -0.45 12.83 -7.82
C HIS A 343 0.28 12.02 -6.75
N LEU A 344 0.80 10.83 -7.10
CA LEU A 344 1.60 10.01 -6.19
C LEU A 344 2.89 10.74 -5.81
N GLU A 345 3.60 11.32 -6.78
CA GLU A 345 4.80 12.12 -6.53
C GLU A 345 4.52 13.31 -5.60
N LEU A 346 3.42 14.02 -5.82
CA LEU A 346 3.03 15.15 -4.99
C LEU A 346 2.75 14.72 -3.55
N CYS A 347 2.06 13.60 -3.36
CA CYS A 347 1.80 13.03 -2.06
C CYS A 347 3.11 12.60 -1.36
N ALA A 348 4.00 11.88 -2.04
CA ALA A 348 5.30 11.49 -1.52
C ALA A 348 6.16 12.71 -1.13
N LYS A 349 6.22 13.74 -1.99
CA LYS A 349 6.93 14.99 -1.71
C LYS A 349 6.39 15.75 -0.49
N ARG A 350 5.09 15.64 -0.21
CA ARG A 350 4.51 16.24 1.00
C ARG A 350 4.95 15.50 2.25
N ALA A 351 4.99 14.16 2.20
CA ALA A 351 5.46 13.35 3.31
C ALA A 351 6.95 13.61 3.63
N THR A 352 7.78 13.94 2.64
CA THR A 352 9.17 14.34 2.88
C THR A 352 9.26 15.62 3.74
N ARG A 353 8.34 16.56 3.54
CA ARG A 353 8.31 17.82 4.33
C ARG A 353 7.72 17.65 5.73
N ASP A 354 6.86 16.68 5.90
CA ASP A 354 6.25 16.30 7.17
C ASP A 354 6.24 14.76 7.27
N PRO A 355 7.34 14.14 7.78
CA PRO A 355 7.48 12.69 7.88
C PRO A 355 6.43 12.02 8.75
N LYS A 356 5.64 12.82 9.43
CA LYS A 356 4.50 12.33 10.20
C LYS A 356 3.29 12.01 9.33
N ARG A 357 3.21 12.49 8.11
CA ARG A 357 2.15 12.13 7.15
C ARG A 357 2.32 10.71 6.67
N LEU A 358 1.21 10.08 6.35
CA LEU A 358 1.21 8.73 5.79
C LEU A 358 2.03 8.66 4.48
N GLY A 359 1.91 9.67 3.61
CA GLY A 359 2.53 9.66 2.29
C GLY A 359 2.01 8.52 1.43
N VAL A 360 2.73 8.17 0.38
CA VAL A 360 2.38 7.00 -0.44
C VAL A 360 2.88 5.73 0.25
N THR A 361 1.95 5.00 0.83
CA THR A 361 2.21 3.75 1.55
C THR A 361 1.78 2.56 0.67
N VAL A 362 2.77 1.77 0.32
CA VAL A 362 2.62 0.59 -0.55
C VAL A 362 2.71 -0.68 0.28
N LEU A 363 1.73 -1.57 0.09
CA LEU A 363 1.68 -2.88 0.72
C LEU A 363 2.06 -3.96 -0.29
N ALA A 364 3.01 -4.83 0.06
CA ALA A 364 3.45 -5.92 -0.81
C ALA A 364 3.72 -7.20 -0.01
N CYS A 365 3.06 -8.30 -0.41
CA CYS A 365 3.14 -9.62 0.25
C CYS A 365 3.02 -10.80 -0.73
N ARG A 366 3.46 -10.63 -1.99
CA ARG A 366 3.41 -11.68 -3.01
C ARG A 366 4.79 -12.12 -3.51
N GLY A 367 5.82 -11.91 -2.73
CA GLY A 367 7.17 -12.41 -3.01
C GLY A 367 7.76 -11.86 -4.31
N GLU A 368 8.35 -12.73 -5.10
CA GLU A 368 9.02 -12.39 -6.37
C GLU A 368 8.14 -11.63 -7.36
N LYS A 369 6.83 -11.93 -7.38
CA LYS A 369 5.87 -11.29 -8.29
C LYS A 369 5.74 -9.78 -8.08
N GLN A 370 6.12 -9.27 -6.91
CA GLN A 370 6.05 -7.86 -6.59
C GLN A 370 7.42 -7.20 -6.41
N ALA A 371 8.51 -7.94 -6.48
CA ALA A 371 9.84 -7.42 -6.20
C ALA A 371 10.25 -6.30 -7.19
N LEU A 372 10.19 -6.56 -8.49
CA LEU A 372 10.61 -5.59 -9.51
C LEU A 372 9.74 -4.32 -9.52
N ILE A 373 8.42 -4.48 -9.36
CA ILE A 373 7.53 -3.30 -9.31
C ILE A 373 7.76 -2.48 -8.04
N ALA A 374 8.07 -3.10 -6.90
CA ALA A 374 8.43 -2.40 -5.67
C ALA A 374 9.71 -1.57 -5.86
N ILE A 375 10.73 -2.18 -6.47
CA ILE A 375 12.00 -1.50 -6.79
C ILE A 375 11.74 -0.29 -7.70
N GLU A 376 10.95 -0.48 -8.76
CA GLU A 376 10.67 0.59 -9.71
C GLU A 376 9.88 1.74 -9.10
N CYS A 377 8.90 1.43 -8.24
CA CYS A 377 8.17 2.46 -7.50
C CYS A 377 9.09 3.33 -6.62
N VAL A 378 10.06 2.71 -5.95
CA VAL A 378 11.03 3.44 -5.12
C VAL A 378 12.02 4.20 -5.99
N ARG A 379 12.54 3.59 -7.06
CA ARG A 379 13.47 4.24 -8.01
C ARG A 379 12.88 5.55 -8.54
N LEU A 380 11.62 5.54 -8.94
CA LEU A 380 10.90 6.73 -9.42
C LEU A 380 10.50 7.71 -8.32
N GLY A 381 10.77 7.40 -7.05
CA GLY A 381 10.40 8.26 -5.92
C GLY A 381 8.90 8.41 -5.72
N LEU A 382 8.12 7.37 -6.04
CA LEU A 382 6.65 7.36 -5.90
C LEU A 382 6.19 6.90 -4.51
N VAL A 383 7.08 6.32 -3.70
CA VAL A 383 6.76 5.66 -2.44
C VAL A 383 7.39 6.39 -1.27
N SER A 384 6.60 6.61 -0.21
CA SER A 384 7.07 7.13 1.07
C SER A 384 7.30 6.00 2.08
N ARG A 385 6.46 4.99 2.08
CA ARG A 385 6.58 3.82 2.95
C ARG A 385 6.30 2.54 2.19
N LEU A 386 7.16 1.56 2.39
CA LEU A 386 7.03 0.24 1.83
C LEU A 386 6.85 -0.76 2.97
N ILE A 387 5.67 -1.38 3.05
CA ILE A 387 5.34 -2.39 4.07
C ILE A 387 5.35 -3.75 3.39
N LEU A 388 6.22 -4.62 3.85
CA LEU A 388 6.54 -5.90 3.23
C LEU A 388 6.29 -7.07 4.19
N ASP A 389 5.91 -8.21 3.66
CA ASP A 389 6.15 -9.47 4.33
C ASP A 389 7.61 -9.92 4.13
N ARG A 390 8.02 -10.92 4.90
CA ARG A 390 9.38 -11.46 4.83
C ARG A 390 9.74 -12.00 3.45
N ASN A 391 8.82 -12.72 2.81
CA ASN A 391 9.07 -13.35 1.52
C ASN A 391 9.31 -12.31 0.43
N THR A 392 8.49 -11.25 0.40
CA THR A 392 8.66 -10.15 -0.55
C THR A 392 9.94 -9.36 -0.28
N SER A 393 10.27 -9.13 0.98
CA SER A 393 11.52 -8.45 1.36
C SER A 393 12.75 -9.24 0.89
N HIS A 394 12.76 -10.56 1.06
CA HIS A 394 13.83 -11.41 0.57
C HIS A 394 13.92 -11.42 -0.97
N ALA A 395 12.78 -11.51 -1.64
CA ALA A 395 12.71 -11.44 -3.10
C ALA A 395 13.23 -10.10 -3.65
N ILE A 396 12.93 -9.00 -2.98
CA ILE A 396 13.46 -7.67 -3.32
C ILE A 396 14.98 -7.65 -3.15
N ALA A 397 15.52 -8.16 -2.04
CA ALA A 397 16.96 -8.21 -1.81
C ALA A 397 17.68 -8.98 -2.93
N LEU A 398 17.16 -10.16 -3.31
CA LEU A 398 17.70 -10.95 -4.43
C LEU A 398 17.59 -10.22 -5.78
N ALA A 399 16.49 -9.51 -6.02
CA ALA A 399 16.33 -8.75 -7.25
C ALA A 399 17.31 -7.56 -7.32
N LEU A 400 17.58 -6.92 -6.19
CA LEU A 400 18.60 -5.87 -6.08
C LEU A 400 19.99 -6.40 -6.34
N ASP A 401 20.34 -7.58 -5.80
CA ASP A 401 21.64 -8.23 -6.07
C ASP A 401 21.85 -8.45 -7.57
N ARG A 402 20.82 -8.94 -8.28
CA ARG A 402 20.86 -9.16 -9.74
C ARG A 402 21.01 -7.85 -10.53
N LEU A 403 20.33 -6.79 -10.10
CA LEU A 403 20.45 -5.47 -10.72
C LEU A 403 21.85 -4.88 -10.53
N GLU A 404 22.42 -5.00 -9.33
CA GLU A 404 23.77 -4.54 -9.01
C GLU A 404 24.85 -5.34 -9.75
N ALA A 405 24.62 -6.65 -9.95
CA ALA A 405 25.50 -7.52 -10.76
C ALA A 405 25.38 -7.26 -12.28
N GLY A 406 24.41 -6.44 -12.72
CA GLY A 406 24.14 -6.20 -14.14
C GLY A 406 23.51 -7.37 -14.89
N GLU A 407 22.95 -8.35 -14.15
CA GLU A 407 22.35 -9.57 -14.70
C GLU A 407 20.93 -9.36 -15.23
N VAL A 408 20.27 -8.28 -14.87
CA VAL A 408 18.95 -7.88 -15.38
C VAL A 408 19.16 -6.89 -16.54
N ARG A 409 19.63 -7.41 -17.65
CA ARG A 409 19.60 -6.74 -18.95
C ARG A 409 18.78 -7.61 -19.89
N GLU A 410 17.44 -7.57 -19.75
CA GLU A 410 16.54 -7.90 -20.88
C GLU A 410 15.12 -8.15 -20.36
#